data_d82fa18c1d8f5cdc2caff65422609d44
#
_entry.id   d82fa18c1d8f5cdc2caff65422609d44
#
_cell.length_a   1.000
_cell.length_b   1.000
_cell.length_c   1.000
_cell.angle_alpha   90.00
_cell.angle_beta   90.00
_cell.angle_gamma   90.00
#
_symmetry.space_group_name_H-M   'P 1'
#
loop_
_entity.id
_entity.type
_entity.pdbx_description
1 polymer ?
#
loop_
_entity_poly.entity_id
_entity_poly.type
_entity_poly.pdbx_seq_one_letter_code
_entity_poly.pdbx_strand_id
1 'polypeptide(L)'
;QDVWPDGEHSLKALADYVHAKGMEFGLWFEPEMVNPDSAMYREHSDWVLMPTAHRLPMQGRNQQVVDLTNPQAYAYVYGCMDSLVGELGIDYIKWDHNKYVTEAVSPRTGSCAVHGQTLAVYRMFHDLKTSHPGLEIESCSSGGGRVDMGILELADRIWASDCVDPVERADIQRYTSLLVPPEMIGEHVGASPAHSTHRATSQEMRMAMAFFGHLGIEWNLLKEPQHDLDLLGEWVHAYKEHRVDFEHGVAVHDDAADPTVRVDGVISADGARAVYRFTQLTTSQTYPAAPIALPGLDAQATYRVRPLALNMASGEPFGEIGNGQSELGWWNANGVEMTGEALASYGLRPPSIHPANAVLFSVTRV
;
A
#
# COMPACT_ATOMS: atom_id res chain seq x y z
N GLN A 1 -6.65 15.55 -24.97
CA GLN A 1 -7.16 16.92 -25.26
C GLN A 1 -8.64 17.06 -24.88
N ASP A 2 -9.48 16.04 -25.03
CA ASP A 2 -10.91 16.14 -24.72
C ASP A 2 -11.21 16.18 -23.20
N VAL A 3 -10.33 15.60 -22.39
CA VAL A 3 -10.45 15.58 -20.92
C VAL A 3 -9.69 16.73 -20.28
N TRP A 4 -8.52 17.04 -20.82
CA TRP A 4 -7.63 18.09 -20.32
C TRP A 4 -7.33 19.11 -21.42
N PRO A 5 -8.24 20.07 -21.66
CA PRO A 5 -8.00 21.13 -22.62
C PRO A 5 -6.86 22.07 -22.17
N ASP A 6 -6.35 22.85 -23.12
CA ASP A 6 -5.33 23.85 -22.80
C ASP A 6 -5.90 24.98 -21.93
N GLY A 7 -5.01 25.72 -21.23
CA GLY A 7 -5.34 26.86 -20.42
C GLY A 7 -5.62 26.53 -18.94
N GLU A 8 -6.54 27.27 -18.32
CA GLU A 8 -6.82 27.18 -16.88
C GLU A 8 -7.40 25.82 -16.42
N HIS A 9 -7.90 25.02 -17.35
CA HIS A 9 -8.43 23.68 -17.10
C HIS A 9 -7.48 22.58 -17.57
N SER A 10 -6.24 22.91 -17.92
CA SER A 10 -5.23 21.94 -18.34
C SER A 10 -4.71 21.09 -17.20
N LEU A 11 -4.10 19.95 -17.54
CA LEU A 11 -3.40 19.11 -16.54
C LEU A 11 -2.25 19.87 -15.88
N LYS A 12 -1.57 20.76 -16.61
CA LYS A 12 -0.53 21.65 -16.06
C LYS A 12 -1.10 22.60 -15.01
N ALA A 13 -2.26 23.21 -15.28
CA ALA A 13 -2.91 24.09 -14.31
C ALA A 13 -3.31 23.35 -13.03
N LEU A 14 -3.73 22.08 -13.14
CA LEU A 14 -4.00 21.23 -11.98
C LEU A 14 -2.72 20.93 -11.20
N ALA A 15 -1.63 20.54 -11.87
CA ALA A 15 -0.33 20.29 -11.22
C ALA A 15 0.15 21.57 -10.47
N ASP A 16 0.11 22.72 -11.11
CA ASP A 16 0.49 24.00 -10.50
C ASP A 16 -0.38 24.34 -9.28
N TYR A 17 -1.67 24.04 -9.34
CA TYR A 17 -2.58 24.24 -8.21
C TYR A 17 -2.22 23.33 -7.03
N VAL A 18 -1.90 22.05 -7.29
CA VAL A 18 -1.47 21.07 -6.28
C VAL A 18 -0.19 21.57 -5.60
N HIS A 19 0.83 21.95 -6.39
CA HIS A 19 2.09 22.48 -5.89
C HIS A 19 1.90 23.78 -5.07
N ALA A 20 1.01 24.67 -5.52
CA ALA A 20 0.69 25.90 -4.77
C ALA A 20 0.05 25.62 -3.39
N LYS A 21 -0.45 24.40 -3.16
CA LYS A 21 -0.94 23.93 -1.85
C LYS A 21 0.14 23.28 -1.00
N GLY A 22 1.38 23.21 -1.47
CA GLY A 22 2.49 22.53 -0.80
C GLY A 22 2.37 21.01 -0.83
N MET A 23 1.67 20.47 -1.82
CA MET A 23 1.52 19.04 -2.08
C MET A 23 2.30 18.64 -3.32
N GLU A 24 2.67 17.38 -3.41
CA GLU A 24 3.27 16.77 -4.58
C GLU A 24 2.17 16.33 -5.57
N PHE A 25 2.51 16.36 -6.87
CA PHE A 25 1.62 15.95 -7.93
C PHE A 25 2.06 14.63 -8.53
N GLY A 26 1.18 13.63 -8.52
CA GLY A 26 1.45 12.31 -9.06
C GLY A 26 0.50 11.88 -10.16
N LEU A 27 0.99 11.02 -11.07
CA LEU A 27 0.19 10.41 -12.13
C LEU A 27 0.41 8.89 -12.21
N TRP A 28 -0.65 8.21 -12.66
CA TRP A 28 -0.59 6.81 -13.05
C TRP A 28 -0.14 6.67 -14.51
N PHE A 29 0.80 5.76 -14.74
CA PHE A 29 1.31 5.40 -16.07
C PHE A 29 1.27 3.89 -16.25
N GLU A 30 1.02 3.45 -17.49
CA GLU A 30 1.08 2.05 -17.92
C GLU A 30 1.99 1.92 -19.17
N PRO A 31 3.30 2.22 -19.02
CA PRO A 31 4.18 2.47 -20.17
C PRO A 31 4.63 1.20 -20.90
N GLU A 32 4.43 0.04 -20.31
CA GLU A 32 4.74 -1.25 -20.93
C GLU A 32 3.62 -1.77 -21.82
N MET A 33 2.49 -1.09 -21.83
CA MET A 33 1.29 -1.50 -22.55
C MET A 33 0.99 -0.57 -23.70
N VAL A 34 0.42 -1.13 -24.77
CA VAL A 34 -0.07 -0.37 -25.90
C VAL A 34 -1.42 -0.90 -26.36
N ASN A 35 -2.36 0.00 -26.61
CA ASN A 35 -3.63 -0.35 -27.23
C ASN A 35 -3.46 -0.48 -28.75
N PRO A 36 -3.95 -1.54 -29.41
CA PRO A 36 -3.86 -1.68 -30.86
C PRO A 36 -4.50 -0.54 -31.67
N ASP A 37 -5.41 0.19 -31.06
CA ASP A 37 -6.02 1.40 -31.68
C ASP A 37 -5.29 2.70 -31.31
N SER A 38 -4.05 2.63 -30.84
CA SER A 38 -3.20 3.81 -30.62
C SER A 38 -2.43 4.21 -31.90
N ALA A 39 -1.99 5.46 -31.96
CA ALA A 39 -1.12 5.93 -33.04
C ALA A 39 0.20 5.13 -33.04
N MET A 40 0.82 4.94 -31.88
CA MET A 40 2.04 4.15 -31.74
C MET A 40 1.93 2.75 -32.34
N TYR A 41 0.85 2.02 -32.03
CA TYR A 41 0.68 0.66 -32.57
C TYR A 41 0.38 0.66 -34.06
N ARG A 42 -0.40 1.62 -34.58
CA ARG A 42 -0.69 1.73 -36.03
C ARG A 42 0.57 2.03 -36.82
N GLU A 43 1.49 2.82 -36.28
CA GLU A 43 2.75 3.18 -36.96
C GLU A 43 3.83 2.11 -36.78
N HIS A 44 3.84 1.43 -35.63
CA HIS A 44 4.89 0.50 -35.21
C HIS A 44 4.31 -0.79 -34.60
N SER A 45 3.53 -1.53 -35.41
CA SER A 45 2.94 -2.79 -34.94
C SER A 45 3.96 -3.90 -34.65
N ASP A 46 5.19 -3.73 -35.09
CA ASP A 46 6.36 -4.57 -34.80
C ASP A 46 7.06 -4.25 -33.47
N TRP A 47 6.58 -3.25 -32.73
CA TRP A 47 7.12 -2.88 -31.40
C TRP A 47 6.44 -3.62 -30.25
N VAL A 48 5.69 -4.65 -30.49
CA VAL A 48 5.08 -5.47 -29.44
C VAL A 48 5.70 -6.86 -29.39
N LEU A 49 5.74 -7.45 -28.21
CA LEU A 49 6.15 -8.84 -28.04
C LEU A 49 5.13 -9.77 -28.72
N MET A 50 5.62 -10.76 -29.44
CA MET A 50 4.81 -11.67 -30.26
C MET A 50 5.12 -13.13 -29.94
N PRO A 51 4.20 -14.06 -30.24
CA PRO A 51 4.48 -15.50 -30.13
C PRO A 51 5.38 -16.02 -31.26
N THR A 52 5.15 -15.52 -32.48
CA THR A 52 5.90 -15.81 -33.72
C THR A 52 5.66 -14.69 -34.73
N ALA A 53 6.43 -14.67 -35.80
CA ALA A 53 6.29 -13.67 -36.89
C ALA A 53 4.93 -13.67 -37.63
N HIS A 54 4.09 -14.67 -37.42
CA HIS A 54 2.86 -14.88 -38.18
C HIS A 54 1.58 -14.93 -37.37
N ARG A 55 1.64 -14.69 -36.06
CA ARG A 55 0.48 -14.69 -35.18
C ARG A 55 0.51 -13.45 -34.29
N LEU A 56 -0.60 -12.73 -34.24
CA LEU A 56 -0.76 -11.64 -33.30
C LEU A 56 -0.76 -12.16 -31.86
N PRO A 57 -0.19 -11.40 -30.92
CA PRO A 57 -0.23 -11.76 -29.52
C PRO A 57 -1.65 -11.74 -28.97
N MET A 58 -1.89 -12.56 -27.95
CA MET A 58 -3.15 -12.54 -27.23
C MET A 58 -3.31 -11.22 -26.49
N GLN A 59 -4.46 -10.58 -26.66
CA GLN A 59 -4.77 -9.34 -25.96
C GLN A 59 -5.23 -9.61 -24.52
N GLY A 60 -4.86 -8.72 -23.61
CA GLY A 60 -5.45 -8.60 -22.29
C GLY A 60 -5.88 -7.15 -22.09
N ARG A 61 -7.12 -6.92 -21.63
CA ARG A 61 -7.70 -5.56 -21.47
C ARG A 61 -7.64 -4.69 -22.75
N ASN A 62 -7.71 -5.31 -23.92
CA ASN A 62 -7.48 -4.70 -25.23
C ASN A 62 -6.07 -4.10 -25.41
N GLN A 63 -5.08 -4.65 -24.75
CA GLN A 63 -3.70 -4.17 -24.75
C GLN A 63 -2.73 -5.27 -25.21
N GLN A 64 -1.57 -4.83 -25.70
CA GLN A 64 -0.40 -5.63 -26.05
C GLN A 64 0.79 -5.17 -25.22
N VAL A 65 1.80 -6.02 -25.05
CA VAL A 65 3.03 -5.69 -24.34
C VAL A 65 4.03 -5.07 -25.31
N VAL A 66 4.51 -3.87 -25.00
CA VAL A 66 5.55 -3.19 -25.77
C VAL A 66 6.87 -3.93 -25.62
N ASP A 67 7.57 -4.18 -26.72
CA ASP A 67 8.92 -4.75 -26.72
C ASP A 67 9.96 -3.68 -26.33
N LEU A 68 10.17 -3.48 -25.04
CA LEU A 68 11.16 -2.52 -24.54
C LEU A 68 12.61 -3.00 -24.74
N THR A 69 12.83 -4.21 -25.25
CA THR A 69 14.17 -4.63 -25.73
C THR A 69 14.50 -4.03 -27.10
N ASN A 70 13.48 -3.51 -27.81
CA ASN A 70 13.67 -2.70 -29.00
C ASN A 70 14.09 -1.28 -28.61
N PRO A 71 15.31 -0.81 -29.00
CA PRO A 71 15.79 0.50 -28.61
C PRO A 71 14.92 1.67 -29.08
N GLN A 72 14.21 1.53 -30.21
CA GLN A 72 13.32 2.57 -30.73
C GLN A 72 12.03 2.67 -29.91
N ALA A 73 11.43 1.53 -29.59
CA ALA A 73 10.26 1.48 -28.72
C ALA A 73 10.61 2.03 -27.31
N TYR A 74 11.74 1.61 -26.76
CA TYR A 74 12.23 2.12 -25.48
C TYR A 74 12.39 3.64 -25.49
N ALA A 75 13.11 4.18 -26.49
CA ALA A 75 13.36 5.61 -26.60
C ALA A 75 12.06 6.43 -26.78
N TYR A 76 11.10 5.90 -27.50
CA TYR A 76 9.79 6.54 -27.68
C TYR A 76 9.02 6.62 -26.35
N VAL A 77 8.88 5.49 -25.65
CA VAL A 77 8.16 5.42 -24.37
C VAL A 77 8.84 6.29 -23.31
N TYR A 78 10.16 6.15 -23.17
CA TYR A 78 10.97 6.96 -22.27
C TYR A 78 10.79 8.45 -22.56
N GLY A 79 10.94 8.87 -23.81
CA GLY A 79 10.83 10.28 -24.21
C GLY A 79 9.44 10.88 -23.92
N CYS A 80 8.37 10.10 -24.08
CA CYS A 80 7.02 10.55 -23.71
C CYS A 80 6.90 10.77 -22.20
N MET A 81 7.43 9.85 -21.39
CA MET A 81 7.38 9.96 -19.93
C MET A 81 8.26 11.11 -19.43
N ASP A 82 9.51 11.19 -19.91
CA ASP A 82 10.47 12.21 -19.57
C ASP A 82 9.92 13.64 -19.82
N SER A 83 9.31 13.84 -21.00
CA SER A 83 8.68 15.12 -21.35
C SER A 83 7.52 15.45 -20.40
N LEU A 84 6.63 14.49 -20.12
CA LEU A 84 5.49 14.73 -19.24
C LEU A 84 5.94 15.03 -17.79
N VAL A 85 6.92 14.28 -17.29
CA VAL A 85 7.47 14.51 -15.93
C VAL A 85 8.06 15.91 -15.85
N GLY A 86 8.87 16.32 -16.83
CA GLY A 86 9.48 17.65 -16.83
C GLY A 86 8.49 18.80 -17.05
N GLU A 87 7.56 18.66 -18.00
CA GLU A 87 6.60 19.71 -18.36
C GLU A 87 5.57 19.96 -17.25
N LEU A 88 5.09 18.90 -16.59
CA LEU A 88 4.08 19.01 -15.55
C LEU A 88 4.66 19.15 -14.14
N GLY A 89 5.96 18.87 -13.97
CA GLY A 89 6.59 18.80 -12.66
C GLY A 89 6.02 17.64 -11.84
N ILE A 90 5.98 16.44 -12.41
CA ILE A 90 5.46 15.25 -11.73
C ILE A 90 6.46 14.82 -10.68
N ASP A 91 6.02 14.71 -9.42
CA ASP A 91 6.82 14.27 -8.28
C ASP A 91 6.69 12.77 -8.04
N TYR A 92 5.58 12.16 -8.46
CA TYR A 92 5.26 10.76 -8.16
C TYR A 92 4.63 10.05 -9.35
N ILE A 93 5.10 8.85 -9.62
CA ILE A 93 4.53 7.95 -10.63
C ILE A 93 4.03 6.67 -9.97
N LYS A 94 2.75 6.33 -10.21
CA LYS A 94 2.28 4.97 -10.06
C LYS A 94 2.49 4.23 -11.38
N TRP A 95 3.49 3.37 -11.42
CA TRP A 95 3.85 2.57 -12.60
C TRP A 95 3.12 1.25 -12.60
N ASP A 96 2.29 1.00 -13.59
CA ASP A 96 1.45 -0.18 -13.66
C ASP A 96 1.74 -1.06 -14.88
N HIS A 97 1.39 -2.34 -14.77
CA HIS A 97 1.55 -3.36 -15.81
C HIS A 97 0.41 -4.38 -15.73
N ASN A 98 -0.64 -4.21 -16.54
CA ASN A 98 -1.90 -4.94 -16.39
C ASN A 98 -2.13 -6.03 -17.45
N LYS A 99 -1.12 -6.34 -18.27
CA LYS A 99 -1.19 -7.43 -19.24
C LYS A 99 0.00 -8.38 -19.05
N TYR A 100 -0.27 -9.63 -18.83
CA TYR A 100 0.77 -10.66 -18.73
C TYR A 100 1.61 -10.76 -19.99
N VAL A 101 2.90 -11.03 -19.84
CA VAL A 101 3.78 -11.42 -20.93
C VAL A 101 3.50 -12.89 -21.28
N THR A 102 2.42 -13.14 -22.03
CA THR A 102 2.01 -14.49 -22.43
C THR A 102 2.80 -15.00 -23.62
N GLU A 103 3.22 -14.08 -24.49
CA GLU A 103 4.08 -14.35 -25.62
C GLU A 103 5.25 -13.37 -25.59
N ALA A 104 6.45 -13.88 -25.68
CA ALA A 104 7.62 -13.12 -25.28
C ALA A 104 8.74 -13.12 -26.31
N VAL A 105 8.40 -13.23 -27.58
CA VAL A 105 9.41 -13.15 -28.66
C VAL A 105 9.49 -11.69 -29.15
N SER A 106 10.70 -11.15 -29.16
CA SER A 106 10.96 -9.87 -29.82
C SER A 106 10.94 -10.06 -31.35
N PRO A 107 10.08 -9.36 -32.09
CA PRO A 107 10.06 -9.43 -33.56
C PRO A 107 11.40 -9.02 -34.17
N ARG A 108 12.11 -8.10 -33.53
CA ARG A 108 13.40 -7.59 -33.97
C ARG A 108 14.50 -8.65 -33.95
N THR A 109 14.50 -9.56 -32.97
CA THR A 109 15.57 -10.55 -32.79
C THR A 109 15.12 -11.97 -33.14
N GLY A 110 13.82 -12.25 -33.17
CA GLY A 110 13.25 -13.58 -33.27
C GLY A 110 13.51 -14.46 -32.05
N SER A 111 13.93 -13.88 -30.93
CA SER A 111 14.32 -14.58 -29.71
C SER A 111 13.45 -14.22 -28.51
N CYS A 112 13.42 -15.08 -27.49
CA CYS A 112 12.73 -14.81 -26.24
C CYS A 112 13.29 -13.55 -25.56
N ALA A 113 12.42 -12.66 -25.14
CA ALA A 113 12.76 -11.33 -24.61
C ALA A 113 12.38 -11.13 -23.13
N VAL A 114 11.88 -12.15 -22.40
CA VAL A 114 11.35 -11.98 -21.02
C VAL A 114 12.38 -11.31 -20.10
N HIS A 115 13.58 -11.87 -20.02
CA HIS A 115 14.65 -11.30 -19.18
C HIS A 115 15.06 -9.89 -19.66
N GLY A 116 15.21 -9.72 -20.99
CA GLY A 116 15.54 -8.41 -21.57
C GLY A 116 14.47 -7.35 -21.30
N GLN A 117 13.19 -7.73 -21.33
CA GLN A 117 12.07 -6.87 -20.99
C GLN A 117 12.16 -6.39 -19.53
N THR A 118 12.40 -7.31 -18.58
CA THR A 118 12.56 -6.96 -17.16
C THR A 118 13.71 -5.97 -16.96
N LEU A 119 14.88 -6.26 -17.55
CA LEU A 119 16.05 -5.35 -17.47
C LEU A 119 15.77 -3.99 -18.12
N ALA A 120 14.99 -3.95 -19.21
CA ALA A 120 14.62 -2.68 -19.85
C ALA A 120 13.71 -1.84 -18.96
N VAL A 121 12.78 -2.47 -18.23
CA VAL A 121 11.94 -1.79 -17.25
C VAL A 121 12.79 -1.22 -16.11
N TYR A 122 13.67 -2.02 -15.52
CA TYR A 122 14.59 -1.56 -14.47
C TYR A 122 15.43 -0.37 -14.93
N ARG A 123 15.97 -0.45 -16.14
CA ARG A 123 16.71 0.68 -16.72
C ARG A 123 15.83 1.93 -16.86
N MET A 124 14.55 1.79 -17.25
CA MET A 124 13.67 2.94 -17.42
C MET A 124 13.35 3.63 -16.08
N PHE A 125 13.17 2.86 -14.99
CA PHE A 125 13.08 3.41 -13.64
C PHE A 125 14.34 4.20 -13.28
N HIS A 126 15.51 3.59 -13.48
CA HIS A 126 16.80 4.24 -13.23
C HIS A 126 16.99 5.52 -14.06
N ASP A 127 16.70 5.46 -15.36
CA ASP A 127 16.91 6.58 -16.27
C ASP A 127 15.97 7.76 -15.93
N LEU A 128 14.70 7.49 -15.61
CA LEU A 128 13.76 8.52 -15.17
C LEU A 128 14.20 9.17 -13.85
N LYS A 129 14.56 8.39 -12.84
CA LYS A 129 15.04 8.93 -11.56
C LYS A 129 16.36 9.66 -11.69
N THR A 130 17.21 9.31 -12.65
CA THR A 130 18.45 10.03 -12.96
C THR A 130 18.16 11.37 -13.62
N SER A 131 17.23 11.42 -14.56
CA SER A 131 16.84 12.66 -15.25
C SER A 131 16.03 13.59 -14.36
N HIS A 132 15.25 13.03 -13.43
CA HIS A 132 14.38 13.77 -12.51
C HIS A 132 14.70 13.40 -11.06
N PRO A 133 15.78 13.97 -10.47
CA PRO A 133 16.12 13.72 -9.07
C PRO A 133 14.99 14.16 -8.13
N GLY A 134 14.55 13.27 -7.27
CA GLY A 134 13.41 13.49 -6.39
C GLY A 134 12.10 12.86 -6.90
N LEU A 135 12.06 12.35 -8.13
CA LEU A 135 10.92 11.58 -8.62
C LEU A 135 10.76 10.27 -7.83
N GLU A 136 9.59 10.06 -7.22
CA GLU A 136 9.23 8.80 -6.59
C GLU A 136 8.45 7.92 -7.56
N ILE A 137 8.72 6.60 -7.53
CA ILE A 137 8.03 5.63 -8.37
C ILE A 137 7.49 4.47 -7.50
N GLU A 138 6.18 4.28 -7.53
CA GLU A 138 5.51 3.11 -6.98
C GLU A 138 5.39 2.02 -8.04
N SER A 139 5.92 0.83 -7.74
CA SER A 139 5.79 -0.33 -8.62
C SER A 139 4.45 -1.02 -8.41
N CYS A 140 3.62 -1.05 -9.45
CA CYS A 140 2.41 -1.84 -9.55
C CYS A 140 2.48 -2.75 -10.79
N SER A 141 1.92 -3.93 -10.69
CA SER A 141 1.74 -4.85 -11.81
C SER A 141 0.51 -5.69 -11.56
N SER A 142 -0.68 -5.14 -11.85
CA SER A 142 -1.97 -5.68 -11.40
C SER A 142 -1.93 -5.98 -9.88
N GLY A 143 -1.51 -5.01 -9.10
CA GLY A 143 -1.12 -5.22 -7.70
C GLY A 143 0.33 -5.71 -7.57
N GLY A 144 0.54 -6.77 -6.80
CA GLY A 144 1.86 -7.29 -6.40
C GLY A 144 2.57 -8.18 -7.42
N GLY A 145 2.20 -8.15 -8.71
CA GLY A 145 2.79 -9.02 -9.74
C GLY A 145 4.27 -8.77 -10.03
N ARG A 146 4.82 -7.63 -9.58
CA ARG A 146 6.24 -7.30 -9.68
C ARG A 146 6.75 -6.82 -8.31
N VAL A 147 7.06 -7.78 -7.44
CA VAL A 147 7.71 -7.53 -6.15
C VAL A 147 8.92 -8.46 -6.06
N ASP A 148 10.08 -7.97 -6.47
CA ASP A 148 11.36 -8.66 -6.42
C ASP A 148 12.47 -7.69 -5.98
N MET A 149 13.63 -8.23 -5.59
CA MET A 149 14.72 -7.43 -5.06
C MET A 149 15.27 -6.40 -6.06
N GLY A 150 15.20 -6.68 -7.38
CA GLY A 150 15.67 -5.75 -8.39
C GLY A 150 14.78 -4.52 -8.52
N ILE A 151 13.45 -4.68 -8.46
CA ILE A 151 12.54 -3.54 -8.48
C ILE A 151 12.57 -2.76 -7.16
N LEU A 152 12.75 -3.45 -6.01
CA LEU A 152 12.85 -2.80 -4.69
C LEU A 152 14.10 -1.90 -4.56
N GLU A 153 15.16 -2.16 -5.34
CA GLU A 153 16.32 -1.28 -5.39
C GLU A 153 16.02 0.05 -6.10
N LEU A 154 15.01 0.09 -6.95
CA LEU A 154 14.71 1.20 -7.85
C LEU A 154 13.41 1.93 -7.49
N ALA A 155 12.40 1.22 -7.01
CA ALA A 155 11.13 1.77 -6.61
C ALA A 155 11.18 2.31 -5.18
N ASP A 156 10.45 3.38 -4.91
CA ASP A 156 10.33 3.97 -3.58
C ASP A 156 9.27 3.25 -2.75
N ARG A 157 8.29 2.63 -3.43
CA ARG A 157 7.28 1.77 -2.81
C ARG A 157 6.67 0.78 -3.80
N ILE A 158 5.94 -0.18 -3.25
CA ILE A 158 5.21 -1.18 -4.02
C ILE A 158 3.72 -1.15 -3.69
N TRP A 159 2.91 -1.55 -4.64
CA TRP A 159 1.48 -1.80 -4.45
C TRP A 159 1.23 -3.30 -4.35
N ALA A 160 0.91 -3.79 -3.15
CA ALA A 160 0.83 -5.22 -2.90
C ALA A 160 -0.38 -5.90 -3.55
N SER A 161 -1.50 -5.19 -3.70
CA SER A 161 -2.74 -5.72 -4.30
C SER A 161 -3.73 -4.60 -4.60
N ASP A 162 -4.50 -4.74 -5.69
CA ASP A 162 -5.65 -3.86 -6.01
C ASP A 162 -6.87 -4.13 -5.11
N CYS A 163 -6.85 -5.19 -4.32
CA CYS A 163 -7.87 -5.43 -3.33
C CYS A 163 -7.67 -4.54 -2.10
N VAL A 164 -8.56 -3.57 -1.89
CA VAL A 164 -8.56 -2.65 -0.74
C VAL A 164 -9.56 -3.06 0.36
N ASP A 165 -10.17 -4.24 0.25
CA ASP A 165 -10.98 -4.80 1.33
C ASP A 165 -10.10 -5.07 2.56
N PRO A 166 -10.36 -4.46 3.72
CA PRO A 166 -9.46 -4.55 4.86
C PRO A 166 -9.39 -5.97 5.47
N VAL A 167 -10.39 -6.82 5.25
CA VAL A 167 -10.35 -8.22 5.72
C VAL A 167 -9.37 -9.03 4.87
N GLU A 168 -9.40 -8.85 3.55
CA GLU A 168 -8.43 -9.48 2.64
C GLU A 168 -7.02 -8.90 2.83
N ARG A 169 -6.95 -7.58 3.06
CA ARG A 169 -5.67 -6.90 3.33
C ARG A 169 -4.95 -7.40 4.57
N ALA A 170 -5.66 -7.93 5.56
CA ALA A 170 -5.04 -8.49 6.75
C ALA A 170 -3.98 -9.56 6.40
N ASP A 171 -4.30 -10.47 5.48
CA ASP A 171 -3.36 -11.48 5.02
C ASP A 171 -2.40 -10.95 3.95
N ILE A 172 -2.87 -10.14 3.00
CA ILE A 172 -2.02 -9.54 1.96
C ILE A 172 -0.86 -8.77 2.59
N GLN A 173 -1.13 -7.88 3.54
CA GLN A 173 -0.10 -7.06 4.19
C GLN A 173 0.80 -7.89 5.09
N ARG A 174 0.23 -8.82 5.87
CA ARG A 174 0.99 -9.73 6.73
C ARG A 174 2.06 -10.48 5.93
N TYR A 175 1.69 -11.10 4.82
CA TYR A 175 2.64 -11.88 4.02
C TYR A 175 3.56 -11.00 3.18
N THR A 176 3.12 -9.83 2.74
CA THR A 176 4.00 -8.89 2.05
C THR A 176 5.09 -8.35 2.97
N SER A 177 4.75 -8.01 4.21
CA SER A 177 5.70 -7.48 5.19
C SER A 177 6.72 -8.49 5.73
N LEU A 178 6.61 -9.77 5.37
CA LEU A 178 7.70 -10.73 5.58
C LEU A 178 8.91 -10.50 4.65
N LEU A 179 8.72 -9.80 3.55
CA LEU A 179 9.75 -9.56 2.52
C LEU A 179 10.01 -8.08 2.27
N VAL A 180 9.01 -7.23 2.48
CA VAL A 180 9.05 -5.80 2.17
C VAL A 180 8.78 -5.02 3.44
N PRO A 181 9.67 -4.10 3.84
CA PRO A 181 9.45 -3.31 5.05
C PRO A 181 8.22 -2.39 4.90
N PRO A 182 7.53 -2.07 5.99
CA PRO A 182 6.27 -1.31 5.95
C PRO A 182 6.36 0.02 5.20
N GLU A 183 7.47 0.73 5.34
CA GLU A 183 7.71 2.01 4.67
C GLU A 183 7.74 1.92 3.14
N MET A 184 7.90 0.74 2.59
CA MET A 184 7.84 0.51 1.15
C MET A 184 6.50 -0.06 0.67
N ILE A 185 5.53 -0.28 1.55
CA ILE A 185 4.23 -0.86 1.17
C ILE A 185 3.18 0.25 1.09
N GLY A 186 2.58 0.45 -0.10
CA GLY A 186 1.40 1.30 -0.26
C GLY A 186 0.19 0.66 0.42
N GLU A 187 -0.43 1.38 1.35
CA GLU A 187 -1.61 0.94 2.08
C GLU A 187 -2.71 1.98 1.96
N HIS A 188 -3.80 1.64 1.27
CA HIS A 188 -4.88 2.57 1.02
C HIS A 188 -6.15 2.23 1.79
N VAL A 189 -6.80 3.28 2.25
CA VAL A 189 -8.17 3.24 2.76
C VAL A 189 -9.12 3.46 1.59
N GLY A 190 -9.81 2.41 1.20
CA GLY A 190 -10.76 2.46 0.09
C GLY A 190 -12.19 2.82 0.52
N ALA A 191 -13.09 2.93 -0.45
CA ALA A 191 -14.51 3.11 -0.21
C ALA A 191 -15.15 1.90 0.48
N SER A 192 -16.27 2.11 1.13
CA SER A 192 -17.14 1.04 1.64
C SER A 192 -18.51 1.13 0.94
N PRO A 193 -19.00 0.05 0.30
CA PRO A 193 -18.39 -1.28 0.14
C PRO A 193 -17.11 -1.28 -0.71
N ALA A 194 -16.19 -2.21 -0.42
CA ALA A 194 -14.98 -2.40 -1.21
C ALA A 194 -15.32 -2.82 -2.65
N HIS A 195 -14.66 -2.24 -3.66
CA HIS A 195 -14.99 -2.49 -5.06
C HIS A 195 -14.73 -3.95 -5.51
N SER A 196 -13.75 -4.62 -4.89
CA SER A 196 -13.33 -5.98 -5.26
C SER A 196 -14.21 -7.08 -4.68
N THR A 197 -14.69 -6.92 -3.45
CA THR A 197 -15.42 -7.95 -2.69
C THR A 197 -16.87 -7.60 -2.41
N HIS A 198 -17.24 -6.33 -2.58
CA HIS A 198 -18.53 -5.75 -2.16
C HIS A 198 -18.80 -5.85 -0.65
N ARG A 199 -17.77 -6.10 0.16
CA ARG A 199 -17.89 -6.12 1.62
C ARG A 199 -17.95 -4.68 2.14
N ALA A 200 -18.96 -4.42 2.98
CA ALA A 200 -19.04 -3.18 3.74
C ALA A 200 -18.32 -3.36 5.09
N THR A 201 -17.46 -2.40 5.42
CA THR A 201 -16.69 -2.36 6.66
C THR A 201 -16.71 -0.95 7.25
N SER A 202 -16.47 -0.86 8.56
CA SER A 202 -16.35 0.44 9.24
C SER A 202 -15.13 1.22 8.77
N GLN A 203 -15.14 2.52 9.00
CA GLN A 203 -13.98 3.36 8.70
C GLN A 203 -12.79 2.99 9.58
N GLU A 204 -13.02 2.66 10.84
CA GLU A 204 -12.01 2.24 11.80
C GLU A 204 -11.28 0.99 11.33
N MET A 205 -12.01 -0.03 10.83
CA MET A 205 -11.39 -1.24 10.29
C MET A 205 -10.50 -0.92 9.09
N ARG A 206 -10.97 -0.06 8.17
CA ARG A 206 -10.22 0.35 6.99
C ARG A 206 -8.95 1.12 7.35
N MET A 207 -9.07 2.08 8.29
CA MET A 207 -7.94 2.88 8.77
C MET A 207 -6.94 2.07 9.57
N ALA A 208 -7.42 1.22 10.50
CA ALA A 208 -6.53 0.36 11.27
C ALA A 208 -5.73 -0.58 10.37
N MET A 209 -6.33 -1.03 9.26
CA MET A 209 -5.65 -1.90 8.31
C MET A 209 -4.56 -1.18 7.52
N ALA A 210 -4.76 0.08 7.16
CA ALA A 210 -3.81 0.89 6.38
C ALA A 210 -2.81 1.69 7.25
N PHE A 211 -2.64 1.33 8.53
CA PHE A 211 -1.94 2.19 9.49
C PHE A 211 -0.42 2.05 9.50
N PHE A 212 0.15 0.97 8.99
CA PHE A 212 1.58 0.70 9.13
C PHE A 212 2.44 1.07 7.92
N GLY A 213 1.85 1.13 6.73
CA GLY A 213 2.55 1.46 5.49
C GLY A 213 2.36 2.91 5.04
N HIS A 214 2.55 3.17 3.74
CA HIS A 214 2.23 4.46 3.13
C HIS A 214 0.71 4.62 3.05
N LEU A 215 0.15 5.41 3.96
CA LEU A 215 -1.29 5.67 4.02
C LEU A 215 -1.75 6.47 2.80
N GLY A 216 -2.68 5.92 2.05
CA GLY A 216 -3.40 6.63 0.98
C GLY A 216 -4.91 6.63 1.22
N ILE A 217 -5.61 7.62 0.66
CA ILE A 217 -7.06 7.74 0.71
C ILE A 217 -7.60 7.58 -0.70
N GLU A 218 -8.40 6.54 -0.93
CA GLU A 218 -8.83 6.11 -2.25
C GLU A 218 -10.36 6.00 -2.35
N TRP A 219 -11.06 7.11 -2.11
CA TRP A 219 -12.50 7.22 -2.40
C TRP A 219 -12.97 8.67 -2.55
N ASN A 220 -14.22 8.86 -2.94
CA ASN A 220 -14.79 10.17 -3.17
C ASN A 220 -15.24 10.85 -1.86
N LEU A 221 -14.35 11.62 -1.26
CA LEU A 221 -14.60 12.35 -0.01
C LEU A 221 -15.72 13.39 -0.10
N LEU A 222 -16.06 13.89 -1.29
CA LEU A 222 -17.13 14.88 -1.47
C LEU A 222 -18.52 14.31 -1.18
N LYS A 223 -18.65 12.99 -1.06
CA LYS A 223 -19.91 12.32 -0.75
C LYS A 223 -20.04 11.92 0.72
N GLU A 224 -18.98 12.09 1.49
CA GLU A 224 -18.96 11.67 2.89
C GLU A 224 -19.62 12.73 3.79
N PRO A 225 -20.36 12.31 4.81
CA PRO A 225 -20.86 13.21 5.84
C PRO A 225 -19.70 13.81 6.65
N GLN A 226 -19.92 15.02 7.21
CA GLN A 226 -18.88 15.75 7.94
C GLN A 226 -18.29 14.94 9.11
N HIS A 227 -19.11 14.22 9.84
CA HIS A 227 -18.67 13.35 10.94
C HIS A 227 -17.62 12.32 10.48
N ASP A 228 -17.79 11.69 9.30
CA ASP A 228 -16.84 10.70 8.79
C ASP A 228 -15.54 11.36 8.31
N LEU A 229 -15.63 12.61 7.81
CA LEU A 229 -14.46 13.42 7.46
C LEU A 229 -13.68 13.86 8.71
N ASP A 230 -14.38 14.22 9.79
CA ASP A 230 -13.75 14.57 11.07
C ASP A 230 -13.00 13.37 11.66
N LEU A 231 -13.64 12.19 11.68
CA LEU A 231 -13.02 10.93 12.10
C LEU A 231 -11.79 10.58 11.23
N LEU A 232 -11.90 10.73 9.91
CA LEU A 232 -10.77 10.54 9.01
C LEU A 232 -9.61 11.48 9.36
N GLY A 233 -9.91 12.73 9.67
CA GLY A 233 -8.93 13.72 10.08
C GLY A 233 -8.17 13.32 11.35
N GLU A 234 -8.86 12.77 12.35
CA GLU A 234 -8.27 12.25 13.58
C GLU A 234 -7.34 11.07 13.30
N TRP A 235 -7.76 10.15 12.44
CA TRP A 235 -6.95 9.02 12.01
C TRP A 235 -5.66 9.44 11.28
N VAL A 236 -5.79 10.37 10.33
CA VAL A 236 -4.63 10.91 9.60
C VAL A 236 -3.66 11.61 10.55
N HIS A 237 -4.19 12.32 11.58
CA HIS A 237 -3.36 12.95 12.60
C HIS A 237 -2.58 11.90 13.41
N ALA A 238 -3.25 10.87 13.92
CA ALA A 238 -2.61 9.78 14.63
C ALA A 238 -1.56 9.05 13.77
N TYR A 239 -1.87 8.80 12.49
CA TYR A 239 -0.90 8.23 11.56
C TYR A 239 0.36 9.10 11.43
N LYS A 240 0.19 10.42 11.27
CA LYS A 240 1.34 11.35 11.15
C LYS A 240 2.21 11.39 12.41
N GLU A 241 1.64 11.17 13.59
CA GLU A 241 2.39 11.08 14.85
C GLU A 241 3.20 9.79 14.95
N HIS A 242 2.69 8.68 14.41
CA HIS A 242 3.31 7.36 14.54
C HIS A 242 4.16 6.95 13.33
N ARG A 243 3.95 7.51 12.15
CA ARG A 243 4.66 7.08 10.93
C ARG A 243 6.18 7.14 11.05
N VAL A 244 6.70 8.07 11.86
CA VAL A 244 8.15 8.18 12.12
C VAL A 244 8.71 6.98 12.88
N ASP A 245 7.86 6.26 13.63
CA ASP A 245 8.22 5.02 14.32
C ASP A 245 8.20 3.82 13.38
N PHE A 246 7.43 3.91 12.29
CA PHE A 246 7.31 2.86 11.28
C PHE A 246 8.46 2.92 10.28
N GLU A 247 8.94 4.12 9.99
CA GLU A 247 10.11 4.34 9.16
C GLU A 247 11.34 3.70 9.83
N HIS A 248 11.93 2.72 9.18
CA HIS A 248 13.01 1.88 9.73
C HIS A 248 12.62 1.03 10.94
N GLY A 249 11.33 0.91 11.25
CA GLY A 249 10.82 0.02 12.28
C GLY A 249 10.90 -1.45 11.87
N VAL A 250 10.68 -2.34 12.85
CA VAL A 250 10.65 -3.78 12.61
C VAL A 250 9.21 -4.27 12.63
N ALA A 251 8.73 -4.80 11.51
CA ALA A 251 7.44 -5.47 11.43
C ALA A 251 7.48 -6.79 12.21
N VAL A 252 6.47 -7.04 13.02
CA VAL A 252 6.33 -8.25 13.83
C VAL A 252 4.94 -8.85 13.69
N HIS A 253 4.87 -10.17 13.78
CA HIS A 253 3.63 -10.93 13.66
C HIS A 253 3.54 -11.98 14.75
N ASP A 254 2.36 -12.14 15.34
CA ASP A 254 2.08 -13.29 16.21
C ASP A 254 1.46 -14.42 15.38
N ASP A 255 2.02 -15.61 15.49
CA ASP A 255 1.48 -16.83 14.91
C ASP A 255 0.37 -17.41 15.81
N ALA A 256 -0.66 -16.58 16.09
CA ALA A 256 -1.77 -16.97 16.91
C ALA A 256 -2.38 -18.31 16.46
N ALA A 257 -2.65 -19.19 17.42
CA ALA A 257 -3.24 -20.49 17.15
C ALA A 257 -4.68 -20.40 16.62
N ASP A 258 -5.38 -19.29 16.87
CA ASP A 258 -6.72 -19.02 16.35
C ASP A 258 -6.64 -18.42 14.94
N PRO A 259 -7.05 -19.16 13.90
CA PRO A 259 -6.98 -18.67 12.52
C PRO A 259 -7.96 -17.51 12.24
N THR A 260 -8.87 -17.23 13.17
CA THR A 260 -9.87 -16.15 13.03
C THR A 260 -9.35 -14.78 13.41
N VAL A 261 -8.14 -14.70 13.96
CA VAL A 261 -7.51 -13.45 14.39
C VAL A 261 -6.15 -13.22 13.71
N ARG A 262 -5.72 -11.97 13.70
CA ARG A 262 -4.35 -11.56 13.34
C ARG A 262 -3.83 -10.57 14.36
N VAL A 263 -2.56 -10.70 14.72
CA VAL A 263 -1.83 -9.73 15.52
C VAL A 263 -0.59 -9.35 14.74
N ASP A 264 -0.50 -8.09 14.41
CA ASP A 264 0.62 -7.51 13.67
C ASP A 264 1.08 -6.25 14.39
N GLY A 265 2.32 -5.88 14.25
CA GLY A 265 2.85 -4.66 14.86
C GLY A 265 4.09 -4.14 14.16
N VAL A 266 4.44 -2.91 14.47
CA VAL A 266 5.72 -2.31 14.13
C VAL A 266 6.36 -1.75 15.38
N ILE A 267 7.62 -2.10 15.59
CA ILE A 267 8.45 -1.66 16.71
C ILE A 267 9.44 -0.64 16.17
N SER A 268 9.54 0.53 16.81
CA SER A 268 10.51 1.56 16.45
C SER A 268 11.96 1.01 16.50
N ALA A 269 12.83 1.57 15.68
CA ALA A 269 14.23 1.11 15.54
C ALA A 269 15.00 1.05 16.87
N ASP A 270 14.67 1.92 17.83
CA ASP A 270 15.27 1.95 19.17
C ASP A 270 14.59 0.99 20.18
N GLY A 271 13.52 0.31 19.76
CA GLY A 271 12.74 -0.59 20.63
C GLY A 271 11.98 0.10 21.75
N ALA A 272 11.89 1.43 21.73
CA ALA A 272 11.26 2.19 22.82
C ALA A 272 9.73 2.30 22.63
N ARG A 273 9.25 2.25 21.41
CA ARG A 273 7.83 2.38 21.07
C ARG A 273 7.41 1.29 20.10
N ALA A 274 6.15 0.92 20.16
CA ALA A 274 5.55 0.04 19.18
C ALA A 274 4.05 0.34 19.07
N VAL A 275 3.49 0.01 17.92
CA VAL A 275 2.04 -0.06 17.72
C VAL A 275 1.72 -1.47 17.26
N TYR A 276 0.74 -2.08 17.92
CA TYR A 276 0.20 -3.38 17.52
C TYR A 276 -1.26 -3.25 17.08
N ARG A 277 -1.65 -4.09 16.15
CA ARG A 277 -3.01 -4.24 15.66
C ARG A 277 -3.53 -5.63 16.02
N PHE A 278 -4.68 -5.68 16.66
CA PHE A 278 -5.47 -6.89 16.82
C PHE A 278 -6.65 -6.84 15.85
N THR A 279 -6.74 -7.83 14.98
CA THR A 279 -7.80 -7.94 13.95
C THR A 279 -8.61 -9.20 14.19
N GLN A 280 -9.94 -9.07 14.31
CA GLN A 280 -10.88 -10.17 14.33
C GLN A 280 -11.45 -10.34 12.91
N LEU A 281 -10.99 -11.36 12.18
CA LEU A 281 -11.42 -11.61 10.81
C LEU A 281 -12.81 -12.23 10.73
N THR A 282 -13.02 -13.30 11.50
CA THR A 282 -14.29 -14.04 11.59
C THR A 282 -14.59 -14.35 13.04
N THR A 283 -15.73 -14.99 13.33
CA THR A 283 -16.10 -15.37 14.69
C THR A 283 -15.12 -16.39 15.25
N SER A 284 -14.52 -16.09 16.41
CA SER A 284 -13.64 -17.02 17.12
C SER A 284 -14.39 -18.28 17.57
N GLN A 285 -13.65 -19.39 17.63
CA GLN A 285 -14.14 -20.65 18.15
C GLN A 285 -14.21 -20.66 19.68
N THR A 286 -13.54 -19.73 20.32
CA THR A 286 -13.47 -19.61 21.80
C THR A 286 -14.03 -18.26 22.25
N TYR A 287 -14.68 -18.28 23.42
CA TYR A 287 -15.12 -17.07 24.09
C TYR A 287 -14.82 -17.19 25.59
N PRO A 288 -14.16 -16.20 26.18
CA PRO A 288 -13.53 -15.03 25.55
C PRO A 288 -12.35 -15.43 24.65
N ALA A 289 -11.92 -14.51 23.78
CA ALA A 289 -10.73 -14.72 22.95
C ALA A 289 -9.50 -15.07 23.81
N ALA A 290 -8.65 -15.93 23.29
CA ALA A 290 -7.39 -16.28 23.95
C ALA A 290 -6.48 -15.04 24.08
N PRO A 291 -5.57 -15.01 25.09
CA PRO A 291 -4.53 -13.99 25.14
C PRO A 291 -3.71 -13.96 23.84
N ILE A 292 -3.34 -12.79 23.40
CA ILE A 292 -2.49 -12.54 22.24
C ILE A 292 -1.08 -12.20 22.69
N ALA A 293 -0.07 -12.77 22.06
CA ALA A 293 1.32 -12.42 22.31
C ALA A 293 1.71 -11.12 21.58
N LEU A 294 2.64 -10.36 22.16
CA LEU A 294 3.25 -9.18 21.53
C LEU A 294 4.74 -9.46 21.32
N PRO A 295 5.12 -10.09 20.21
CA PRO A 295 6.50 -10.48 19.96
C PRO A 295 7.39 -9.28 19.63
N GLY A 296 8.72 -9.48 19.78
CA GLY A 296 9.75 -8.56 19.29
C GLY A 296 10.21 -7.50 20.30
N LEU A 297 9.54 -7.35 21.43
CA LEU A 297 9.94 -6.42 22.51
C LEU A 297 11.15 -6.94 23.27
N ASP A 298 11.96 -6.03 23.86
CA ASP A 298 13.06 -6.39 24.76
C ASP A 298 12.51 -7.10 26.02
N ALA A 299 12.86 -8.38 26.18
CA ALA A 299 12.35 -9.24 27.24
C ALA A 299 12.56 -8.66 28.65
N GLN A 300 13.66 -7.93 28.86
CA GLN A 300 14.05 -7.39 30.16
C GLN A 300 13.48 -5.99 30.45
N ALA A 301 12.97 -5.31 29.42
CA ALA A 301 12.38 -3.99 29.58
C ALA A 301 10.92 -4.09 30.04
N THR A 302 10.46 -3.07 30.75
CA THR A 302 9.05 -2.89 31.10
C THR A 302 8.40 -1.97 30.12
N TYR A 303 7.20 -2.34 29.68
CA TYR A 303 6.41 -1.57 28.71
C TYR A 303 5.03 -1.29 29.28
N ARG A 304 4.54 -0.09 28.97
CA ARG A 304 3.14 0.28 29.17
C ARG A 304 2.36 0.04 27.88
N VAL A 305 1.34 -0.83 27.97
CA VAL A 305 0.41 -1.14 26.89
C VAL A 305 -0.92 -0.46 27.14
N ARG A 306 -1.45 0.28 26.18
CA ARG A 306 -2.75 0.97 26.26
C ARG A 306 -3.40 1.06 24.87
N PRO A 307 -4.74 1.22 24.79
CA PRO A 307 -5.40 1.52 23.54
C PRO A 307 -4.75 2.73 22.87
N LEU A 308 -4.60 2.68 21.55
CA LEU A 308 -4.19 3.84 20.77
C LEU A 308 -5.31 4.87 20.83
N ALA A 309 -5.02 6.08 21.31
CA ALA A 309 -5.99 7.18 21.29
C ALA A 309 -5.95 7.89 19.94
N LEU A 310 -7.10 8.13 19.33
CA LEU A 310 -7.22 8.96 18.13
C LEU A 310 -6.98 10.43 18.45
N ASN A 311 -7.65 10.86 19.49
CA ASN A 311 -7.56 12.23 19.94
C ASN A 311 -6.83 12.27 21.28
N MET A 312 -5.57 12.69 21.26
CA MET A 312 -4.75 12.83 22.47
C MET A 312 -5.39 13.76 23.52
N ALA A 313 -6.26 14.68 23.08
CA ALA A 313 -6.95 15.61 23.98
C ALA A 313 -8.15 14.98 24.70
N SER A 314 -8.84 14.01 24.09
CA SER A 314 -9.98 13.32 24.71
C SER A 314 -9.58 12.08 25.49
N GLY A 315 -8.47 11.45 25.12
CA GLY A 315 -8.02 10.19 25.73
C GLY A 315 -8.95 8.98 25.46
N GLU A 316 -9.94 9.15 24.57
CA GLU A 316 -10.86 8.08 24.24
C GLU A 316 -10.19 7.08 23.27
N PRO A 317 -10.27 5.78 23.55
CA PRO A 317 -9.72 4.76 22.68
C PRO A 317 -10.55 4.55 21.43
N PHE A 318 -9.90 4.01 20.42
CA PHE A 318 -10.46 3.64 19.13
C PHE A 318 -11.53 2.53 19.17
N GLY A 319 -12.53 2.69 18.34
CA GLY A 319 -13.43 1.63 17.89
C GLY A 319 -14.63 1.39 18.79
N GLU A 320 -15.76 1.07 18.17
CA GLU A 320 -16.87 0.42 18.88
C GLU A 320 -16.40 -0.92 19.40
N ILE A 321 -16.13 -0.94 20.67
CA ILE A 321 -15.79 -2.14 21.40
C ILE A 321 -17.11 -2.85 21.70
N GLY A 322 -17.26 -4.13 21.29
CA GLY A 322 -18.47 -4.92 21.52
C GLY A 322 -18.86 -4.99 23.00
N ASN A 323 -20.11 -5.33 23.25
CA ASN A 323 -20.69 -5.44 24.60
C ASN A 323 -19.80 -6.28 25.55
N GLY A 324 -19.45 -5.74 26.71
CA GLY A 324 -18.74 -6.45 27.79
C GLY A 324 -17.30 -6.02 28.04
N GLN A 325 -16.85 -4.91 27.50
CA GLN A 325 -15.45 -4.50 27.58
C GLN A 325 -15.10 -3.51 28.67
N SER A 326 -16.09 -2.92 29.29
CA SER A 326 -15.91 -2.15 30.53
C SER A 326 -15.19 -2.94 31.65
N GLU A 327 -15.05 -4.26 31.46
CA GLU A 327 -14.42 -5.16 32.42
C GLU A 327 -12.93 -5.48 32.12
N LEU A 328 -12.39 -5.03 30.96
CA LEU A 328 -11.00 -5.28 30.61
C LEU A 328 -10.10 -4.21 31.27
N GLY A 329 -9.49 -4.59 32.38
CA GLY A 329 -8.79 -3.66 33.29
C GLY A 329 -7.66 -2.83 32.67
N TRP A 330 -7.10 -3.25 31.54
CA TRP A 330 -6.03 -2.53 30.85
C TRP A 330 -6.52 -1.70 29.66
N TRP A 331 -7.76 -1.90 29.21
CA TRP A 331 -8.30 -1.20 28.04
C TRP A 331 -8.82 0.20 28.45
N ASN A 332 -7.90 1.06 28.84
CA ASN A 332 -8.16 2.43 29.26
C ASN A 332 -6.90 3.30 29.09
N ALA A 333 -7.01 4.58 29.33
CA ALA A 333 -5.90 5.54 29.17
C ALA A 333 -4.66 5.24 30.02
N ASN A 334 -4.79 4.56 31.16
CA ASN A 334 -3.67 4.20 32.04
C ASN A 334 -2.94 2.96 31.53
N GLY A 335 -3.67 2.04 30.88
CA GLY A 335 -3.13 0.79 30.36
C GLY A 335 -2.67 -0.18 31.44
N VAL A 336 -1.69 -1.02 31.10
CA VAL A 336 -1.02 -1.97 31.98
C VAL A 336 0.49 -1.94 31.73
N GLU A 337 1.27 -2.16 32.80
CA GLU A 337 2.72 -2.33 32.69
C GLU A 337 3.08 -3.82 32.81
N MET A 338 3.87 -4.31 31.85
CA MET A 338 4.37 -5.68 31.81
C MET A 338 5.77 -5.71 31.21
N THR A 339 6.55 -6.74 31.57
CA THR A 339 7.84 -6.97 30.91
C THR A 339 7.65 -7.47 29.47
N GLY A 340 8.61 -7.21 28.58
CA GLY A 340 8.57 -7.74 27.22
C GLY A 340 8.48 -9.26 27.19
N GLU A 341 9.16 -9.96 28.13
CA GLU A 341 9.03 -11.42 28.27
C GLU A 341 7.59 -11.84 28.59
N ALA A 342 6.92 -11.16 29.51
CA ALA A 342 5.52 -11.46 29.86
C ALA A 342 4.58 -11.17 28.68
N LEU A 343 4.81 -10.10 27.94
CA LEU A 343 4.04 -9.75 26.75
C LEU A 343 4.22 -10.77 25.61
N ALA A 344 5.43 -11.29 25.43
CA ALA A 344 5.71 -12.30 24.41
C ALA A 344 5.23 -13.72 24.79
N SER A 345 5.24 -14.08 26.07
CA SER A 345 4.96 -15.44 26.52
C SER A 345 3.52 -15.64 27.03
N TYR A 346 3.04 -14.72 27.86
CA TYR A 346 1.68 -14.70 28.40
C TYR A 346 0.71 -13.93 27.52
N GLY A 347 1.19 -12.80 27.00
CA GLY A 347 0.39 -11.88 26.24
C GLY A 347 -0.67 -11.15 27.05
N LEU A 348 -1.60 -10.56 26.33
CA LEU A 348 -2.74 -9.82 26.86
C LEU A 348 -4.05 -10.37 26.30
N ARG A 349 -5.10 -10.42 27.13
CA ARG A 349 -6.44 -10.68 26.59
C ARG A 349 -6.85 -9.48 25.73
N PRO A 350 -7.14 -9.69 24.43
CA PRO A 350 -7.63 -8.62 23.57
C PRO A 350 -9.06 -8.23 23.94
N PRO A 351 -9.49 -7.03 23.55
CA PRO A 351 -10.89 -6.68 23.64
C PRO A 351 -11.75 -7.59 22.76
N SER A 352 -13.00 -7.87 23.19
CA SER A 352 -13.97 -8.59 22.35
C SER A 352 -14.55 -7.64 21.32
N ILE A 353 -14.19 -7.82 20.07
CA ILE A 353 -14.69 -7.04 18.95
C ILE A 353 -15.49 -7.94 18.01
N HIS A 354 -16.38 -7.34 17.22
CA HIS A 354 -17.11 -8.08 16.20
C HIS A 354 -16.20 -8.53 15.06
N PRO A 355 -16.55 -9.59 14.31
CA PRO A 355 -15.85 -9.95 13.07
C PRO A 355 -15.73 -8.78 12.09
N ALA A 356 -14.68 -8.81 11.27
CA ALA A 356 -14.31 -7.76 10.34
C ALA A 356 -14.06 -6.39 11.03
N ASN A 357 -13.42 -6.43 12.19
CA ASN A 357 -12.99 -5.26 12.94
C ASN A 357 -11.55 -5.42 13.42
N ALA A 358 -10.92 -4.28 13.68
CA ALA A 358 -9.57 -4.20 14.21
C ALA A 358 -9.45 -3.09 15.24
N VAL A 359 -8.52 -3.25 16.18
CA VAL A 359 -8.15 -2.23 17.14
C VAL A 359 -6.63 -2.09 17.20
N LEU A 360 -6.17 -0.88 17.47
CA LEU A 360 -4.76 -0.57 17.66
C LEU A 360 -4.46 -0.30 19.14
N PHE A 361 -3.26 -0.63 19.54
CA PHE A 361 -2.76 -0.27 20.88
C PHE A 361 -1.28 0.09 20.81
N SER A 362 -0.93 1.10 21.61
CA SER A 362 0.43 1.59 21.72
C SER A 362 1.16 0.87 22.84
N VAL A 363 2.44 0.63 22.63
CA VAL A 363 3.37 0.05 23.59
C VAL A 363 4.56 0.99 23.74
N THR A 364 4.84 1.41 24.97
CA THR A 364 5.90 2.39 25.25
C THR A 364 6.75 1.89 26.40
N ARG A 365 8.07 1.89 26.23
CA ARG A 365 9.03 1.54 27.28
C ARG A 365 8.92 2.54 28.44
N VAL A 366 8.87 2.03 29.69
CA VAL A 366 8.74 2.83 30.91
C VAL A 366 10.11 3.11 31.51
#